data_b42c4d5c9c958a83ec5b89c4237ab17e
#
_entry.id   b42c4d5c9c958a83ec5b89c4237ab17e
#
_cell.length_a   1.000
_cell.length_b   1.000
_cell.length_c   1.000
_cell.angle_alpha   90.00
_cell.angle_beta   90.00
_cell.angle_gamma   90.00
#
_symmetry.space_group_name_H-M   'P 1'
#
loop_
_entity.id
_entity.type
_entity.pdbx_description
1 polymer ?
#
loop_
_entity_poly.entity_id
_entity_poly.type
_entity_poly.pdbx_seq_one_letter_code
_entity_poly.pdbx_strand_id
1 'polypeptide(L)'
;MLELPWNTRTKERLDVKAAEKILDEDHFGLEPVKKRILETLAVRQLAPELPGQILCLVGPPGVGKTSIAISIARALNRRLARISLGGVHDEAEIRGHRKTYIGAMPGRIMTGISQAKSRNALLLLDEIDKLGGDYKGDPSSALLEVLDSAQNSSFRDHYIEVPFDLSECMFITTANTTDTIPRALLDRMEVIELGSYTDEEKLQIAKRHLLPKQLTKHGIAKSRVRLTDDAIREIIACYTRESGVRTLERELAAVCRKCAMRFVEENPPKRLTITGSNLEKFLGPRRFLPDEMPQADQVGLVTGLA
;
A
#
# COMPACT_ATOMS: atom_id res chain seq x y z
N MET A 1 -7.67 -23.64 16.19
CA MET A 1 -9.14 -23.55 16.17
C MET A 1 -9.69 -22.60 17.21
N LEU A 2 -9.28 -22.65 18.47
CA LEU A 2 -9.79 -21.78 19.55
C LEU A 2 -9.44 -20.29 19.37
N GLU A 3 -8.41 -19.97 18.60
CA GLU A 3 -7.96 -18.59 18.36
C GLU A 3 -8.71 -17.88 17.21
N LEU A 4 -9.53 -18.61 16.46
CA LEU A 4 -10.28 -18.01 15.36
C LEU A 4 -11.50 -17.24 15.89
N PRO A 5 -11.79 -16.07 15.29
CA PRO A 5 -12.89 -15.21 15.74
C PRO A 5 -14.25 -15.68 15.20
N TRP A 6 -14.70 -16.86 15.59
CA TRP A 6 -15.95 -17.47 15.11
C TRP A 6 -17.17 -16.57 15.28
N ASN A 7 -17.26 -15.86 16.41
CA ASN A 7 -18.40 -15.04 16.77
C ASN A 7 -18.02 -13.57 17.03
N THR A 8 -16.76 -13.20 16.82
CA THR A 8 -16.29 -11.84 17.12
C THR A 8 -16.38 -10.98 15.89
N ARG A 9 -17.16 -9.92 15.93
CA ARG A 9 -17.32 -8.93 14.86
C ARG A 9 -16.88 -7.55 15.33
N THR A 10 -16.30 -6.77 14.43
CA THR A 10 -16.08 -5.34 14.63
C THR A 10 -17.32 -4.58 14.17
N LYS A 11 -17.78 -3.60 14.97
CA LYS A 11 -18.87 -2.74 14.56
C LYS A 11 -18.43 -1.87 13.37
N GLU A 12 -18.96 -2.17 12.20
CA GLU A 12 -18.65 -1.45 10.96
C GLU A 12 -19.22 -0.03 11.00
N ARG A 13 -18.50 0.91 10.40
CA ARG A 13 -18.96 2.28 10.17
C ARG A 13 -19.21 2.45 8.68
N LEU A 14 -20.46 2.60 8.31
CA LEU A 14 -20.89 2.85 6.92
C LEU A 14 -21.30 4.33 6.77
N ASP A 15 -20.32 5.23 6.92
CA ASP A 15 -20.49 6.68 6.79
C ASP A 15 -19.53 7.18 5.69
N VAL A 16 -20.08 7.44 4.50
CA VAL A 16 -19.32 7.89 3.33
C VAL A 16 -18.63 9.23 3.58
N LYS A 17 -19.26 10.16 4.31
CA LYS A 17 -18.64 11.46 4.63
C LYS A 17 -17.46 11.33 5.57
N ALA A 18 -17.57 10.45 6.56
CA ALA A 18 -16.47 10.15 7.46
C ALA A 18 -15.32 9.44 6.71
N ALA A 19 -15.65 8.57 5.76
CA ALA A 19 -14.67 7.90 4.91
C ALA A 19 -13.93 8.89 4.00
N GLU A 20 -14.63 9.81 3.35
CA GLU A 20 -14.06 10.89 2.54
C GLU A 20 -13.05 11.70 3.34
N LYS A 21 -13.45 12.18 4.52
CA LYS A 21 -12.55 12.94 5.39
C LYS A 21 -11.28 12.17 5.75
N ILE A 22 -11.39 10.88 6.05
CA ILE A 22 -10.23 10.04 6.39
C ILE A 22 -9.31 9.87 5.17
N LEU A 23 -9.88 9.65 3.98
CA LEU A 23 -9.10 9.51 2.76
C LEU A 23 -8.38 10.82 2.40
N ASP A 24 -9.00 11.97 2.62
CA ASP A 24 -8.40 13.29 2.38
C ASP A 24 -7.31 13.64 3.39
N GLU A 25 -7.51 13.25 4.65
CA GLU A 25 -6.49 13.44 5.70
C GLU A 25 -5.25 12.58 5.45
N ASP A 26 -5.41 11.36 4.92
CA ASP A 26 -4.32 10.41 4.75
C ASP A 26 -3.62 10.51 3.40
N HIS A 27 -4.32 10.96 2.35
CA HIS A 27 -3.84 10.95 0.97
C HIS A 27 -4.05 12.28 0.28
N PHE A 28 -2.96 12.86 -0.19
CA PHE A 28 -3.02 14.05 -1.06
C PHE A 28 -3.29 13.65 -2.51
N GLY A 29 -4.16 14.38 -3.20
CA GLY A 29 -4.54 14.08 -4.58
C GLY A 29 -5.36 12.79 -4.72
N LEU A 30 -5.18 12.09 -5.83
CA LEU A 30 -5.88 10.83 -6.14
C LEU A 30 -7.41 10.95 -6.17
N GLU A 31 -7.93 12.11 -6.55
CA GLU A 31 -9.38 12.40 -6.54
C GLU A 31 -10.23 11.36 -7.29
N PRO A 32 -9.85 10.88 -8.50
CA PRO A 32 -10.60 9.84 -9.19
C PRO A 32 -10.65 8.53 -8.42
N VAL A 33 -9.53 8.16 -7.77
CA VAL A 33 -9.41 6.93 -6.96
C VAL A 33 -10.28 7.03 -5.72
N LYS A 34 -10.20 8.15 -4.98
CA LYS A 34 -11.03 8.40 -3.79
C LYS A 34 -12.51 8.35 -4.14
N LYS A 35 -12.91 9.04 -5.22
CA LYS A 35 -14.29 9.05 -5.69
C LYS A 35 -14.80 7.63 -5.95
N ARG A 36 -14.02 6.79 -6.65
CA ARG A 36 -14.41 5.43 -6.96
C ARG A 36 -14.55 4.57 -5.69
N ILE A 37 -13.64 4.74 -4.74
CA ILE A 37 -13.73 4.08 -3.44
C ILE A 37 -15.02 4.51 -2.70
N LEU A 38 -15.32 5.81 -2.66
CA LEU A 38 -16.52 6.33 -1.99
C LEU A 38 -17.80 5.84 -2.67
N GLU A 39 -17.84 5.71 -3.99
CA GLU A 39 -18.95 5.11 -4.73
C GLU A 39 -19.17 3.65 -4.29
N THR A 40 -18.12 2.86 -4.18
CA THR A 40 -18.20 1.47 -3.71
C THR A 40 -18.71 1.40 -2.26
N LEU A 41 -18.23 2.29 -1.39
CA LEU A 41 -18.70 2.36 0.00
C LEU A 41 -20.16 2.82 0.11
N ALA A 42 -20.61 3.71 -0.77
CA ALA A 42 -22.00 4.15 -0.84
C ALA A 42 -22.94 3.00 -1.25
N VAL A 43 -22.55 2.20 -2.24
CA VAL A 43 -23.31 0.99 -2.63
C VAL A 43 -23.41 0.03 -1.44
N ARG A 44 -22.31 -0.20 -0.72
CA ARG A 44 -22.30 -1.06 0.48
C ARG A 44 -23.20 -0.50 1.60
N GLN A 45 -23.26 0.82 1.74
CA GLN A 45 -24.16 1.46 2.72
C GLN A 45 -25.63 1.25 2.39
N LEU A 46 -25.99 1.32 1.09
CA LEU A 46 -27.36 1.18 0.61
C LEU A 46 -27.83 -0.28 0.60
N ALA A 47 -26.92 -1.20 0.30
CA ALA A 47 -27.22 -2.62 0.12
C ALA A 47 -26.18 -3.50 0.86
N PRO A 48 -26.20 -3.49 2.20
CA PRO A 48 -25.21 -4.22 3.01
C PRO A 48 -25.29 -5.74 2.85
N GLU A 49 -26.44 -6.27 2.39
CA GLU A 49 -26.67 -7.70 2.14
C GLU A 49 -26.06 -8.20 0.82
N LEU A 50 -25.71 -7.27 -0.08
CA LEU A 50 -25.08 -7.67 -1.34
C LEU A 50 -23.63 -8.10 -1.08
N PRO A 51 -23.14 -9.11 -1.85
CA PRO A 51 -21.75 -9.48 -1.83
C PRO A 51 -20.87 -8.26 -2.02
N GLY A 52 -19.86 -8.07 -1.16
CA GLY A 52 -18.94 -6.94 -1.29
C GLY A 52 -18.15 -7.02 -2.60
N GLN A 53 -18.02 -5.89 -3.30
CA GLN A 53 -17.12 -5.80 -4.44
C GLN A 53 -15.67 -5.96 -3.98
N ILE A 54 -14.88 -6.65 -4.77
CA ILE A 54 -13.45 -6.82 -4.52
C ILE A 54 -12.74 -5.70 -5.24
N LEU A 55 -12.06 -4.83 -4.50
CA LEU A 55 -11.29 -3.73 -5.08
C LEU A 55 -9.88 -4.19 -5.42
N CYS A 56 -9.44 -3.96 -6.65
CA CYS A 56 -8.07 -4.20 -7.09
C CYS A 56 -7.36 -2.87 -7.36
N LEU A 57 -6.43 -2.51 -6.48
CA LEU A 57 -5.64 -1.29 -6.62
C LEU A 57 -4.40 -1.58 -7.46
N VAL A 58 -4.36 -1.04 -8.67
CA VAL A 58 -3.28 -1.29 -9.65
C VAL A 58 -2.47 -0.03 -9.87
N GLY A 59 -1.16 -0.15 -10.01
CA GLY A 59 -0.28 0.98 -10.33
C GLY A 59 1.17 0.74 -9.93
N PRO A 60 2.08 1.64 -10.27
CA PRO A 60 3.49 1.48 -10.01
C PRO A 60 3.81 1.38 -8.51
N PRO A 61 5.00 0.86 -8.16
CA PRO A 61 5.40 0.77 -6.76
C PRO A 61 5.53 2.17 -6.12
N GLY A 62 5.07 2.29 -4.88
CA GLY A 62 5.22 3.53 -4.10
C GLY A 62 4.12 4.58 -4.31
N VAL A 63 3.07 4.30 -5.09
CA VAL A 63 1.91 5.23 -5.26
C VAL A 63 0.89 5.17 -4.12
N GLY A 64 1.09 4.33 -3.11
CA GLY A 64 0.24 4.33 -1.92
C GLY A 64 -0.87 3.26 -1.90
N LYS A 65 -0.88 2.26 -2.77
CA LYS A 65 -1.90 1.19 -2.82
C LYS A 65 -2.21 0.59 -1.45
N THR A 66 -1.19 0.07 -0.78
CA THR A 66 -1.32 -0.52 0.57
C THR A 66 -1.79 0.51 1.62
N SER A 67 -1.35 1.76 1.50
CA SER A 67 -1.74 2.86 2.39
C SER A 67 -3.23 3.18 2.25
N ILE A 68 -3.75 3.23 1.02
CA ILE A 68 -5.18 3.44 0.74
C ILE A 68 -6.03 2.33 1.37
N ALA A 69 -5.62 1.06 1.22
CA ALA A 69 -6.33 -0.07 1.82
C ALA A 69 -6.38 0.04 3.36
N ILE A 70 -5.30 0.50 3.99
CA ILE A 70 -5.28 0.78 5.44
C ILE A 70 -6.27 1.88 5.81
N SER A 71 -6.33 2.96 5.02
CA SER A 71 -7.25 4.07 5.26
C SER A 71 -8.71 3.67 5.07
N ILE A 72 -9.01 2.80 4.09
CA ILE A 72 -10.35 2.20 3.92
C ILE A 72 -10.72 1.37 5.15
N ALA A 73 -9.81 0.50 5.64
CA ALA A 73 -10.06 -0.30 6.84
C ALA A 73 -10.36 0.59 8.06
N ARG A 74 -9.60 1.71 8.21
CA ARG A 74 -9.82 2.69 9.28
C ARG A 74 -11.16 3.42 9.12
N ALA A 75 -11.51 3.80 7.90
CA ALA A 75 -12.76 4.48 7.60
C ALA A 75 -13.98 3.62 7.95
N LEU A 76 -13.93 2.34 7.59
CA LEU A 76 -14.97 1.36 7.89
C LEU A 76 -14.93 0.83 9.33
N ASN A 77 -13.92 1.18 10.11
CA ASN A 77 -13.65 0.61 11.43
C ASN A 77 -13.55 -0.92 11.40
N ARG A 78 -12.96 -1.47 10.33
CA ARG A 78 -12.69 -2.91 10.20
C ARG A 78 -11.26 -3.23 10.64
N ARG A 79 -11.08 -4.40 11.25
CA ARG A 79 -9.74 -4.94 11.50
C ARG A 79 -9.10 -5.33 10.17
N LEU A 80 -7.84 -4.96 9.99
CA LEU A 80 -7.07 -5.26 8.79
C LEU A 80 -6.16 -6.46 9.03
N ALA A 81 -6.16 -7.41 8.09
CA ALA A 81 -5.09 -8.39 7.94
C ALA A 81 -4.44 -8.20 6.56
N ARG A 82 -3.11 -8.10 6.56
CA ARG A 82 -2.32 -8.02 5.32
C ARG A 82 -1.73 -9.39 5.02
N ILE A 83 -2.01 -9.88 3.83
CA ILE A 83 -1.58 -11.18 3.32
C ILE A 83 -0.75 -10.90 2.06
N SER A 84 0.56 -11.16 2.10
CA SER A 84 1.41 -11.06 0.91
C SER A 84 1.23 -12.29 0.05
N LEU A 85 0.93 -12.10 -1.22
CA LEU A 85 0.82 -13.18 -2.22
C LEU A 85 2.08 -13.29 -3.08
N GLY A 86 2.99 -12.34 -2.97
CA GLY A 86 4.26 -12.38 -3.67
C GLY A 86 5.11 -13.58 -3.23
N GLY A 87 5.48 -14.43 -4.20
CA GLY A 87 6.27 -15.65 -3.95
C GLY A 87 5.44 -16.85 -3.47
N VAL A 88 4.12 -16.78 -3.55
CA VAL A 88 3.24 -17.94 -3.34
C VAL A 88 3.22 -18.77 -4.62
N HIS A 89 3.59 -20.04 -4.49
CA HIS A 89 3.67 -20.99 -5.62
C HIS A 89 2.81 -22.24 -5.40
N ASP A 90 2.37 -22.49 -4.17
CA ASP A 90 1.59 -23.67 -3.79
C ASP A 90 0.21 -23.25 -3.27
N GLU A 91 -0.82 -23.94 -3.75
CA GLU A 91 -2.20 -23.81 -3.26
C GLU A 91 -2.29 -24.00 -1.74
N ALA A 92 -1.47 -24.89 -1.19
CA ALA A 92 -1.43 -25.17 0.25
C ALA A 92 -1.00 -23.96 1.10
N GLU A 93 -0.28 -23.00 0.53
CA GLU A 93 0.03 -21.76 1.25
C GLU A 93 -1.23 -20.91 1.49
N ILE A 94 -2.23 -20.98 0.60
CA ILE A 94 -3.50 -20.24 0.71
C ILE A 94 -4.50 -21.01 1.55
N ARG A 95 -4.68 -22.32 1.25
CA ARG A 95 -5.70 -23.21 1.85
C ARG A 95 -5.21 -24.06 3.03
N GLY A 96 -3.91 -23.97 3.36
CA GLY A 96 -3.34 -24.79 4.43
C GLY A 96 -2.91 -26.20 3.99
N HIS A 97 -2.03 -26.79 4.75
CA HIS A 97 -1.55 -28.15 4.56
C HIS A 97 -2.42 -29.15 5.31
N ARG A 98 -2.63 -30.34 4.73
CA ARG A 98 -3.33 -31.42 5.45
C ARG A 98 -2.56 -31.80 6.72
N LYS A 99 -3.25 -32.01 7.83
CA LYS A 99 -2.66 -32.34 9.15
C LYS A 99 -1.79 -33.59 9.17
N THR A 100 -1.92 -34.44 8.16
CA THR A 100 -1.12 -35.68 8.03
C THR A 100 0.34 -35.41 7.66
N TYR A 101 0.68 -34.22 7.21
CA TYR A 101 2.07 -33.85 6.86
C TYR A 101 2.81 -33.29 8.05
N ILE A 102 4.09 -33.66 8.19
CA ILE A 102 5.01 -33.05 9.17
C ILE A 102 5.21 -31.58 8.80
N GLY A 103 5.01 -30.68 9.76
CA GLY A 103 5.08 -29.23 9.52
C GLY A 103 3.81 -28.61 8.94
N ALA A 104 2.70 -29.36 8.91
CA ALA A 104 1.42 -28.81 8.47
C ALA A 104 1.01 -27.56 9.26
N MET A 105 0.52 -26.55 8.54
CA MET A 105 0.07 -25.27 9.11
C MET A 105 -1.18 -24.76 8.39
N PRO A 106 -1.97 -23.89 9.07
CA PRO A 106 -3.09 -23.20 8.42
C PRO A 106 -2.63 -22.36 7.23
N GLY A 107 -3.51 -22.17 6.26
CA GLY A 107 -3.30 -21.28 5.15
C GLY A 107 -3.20 -19.81 5.56
N ARG A 108 -2.67 -19.00 4.66
CA ARG A 108 -2.48 -17.54 4.87
C ARG A 108 -3.80 -16.83 5.12
N ILE A 109 -4.90 -17.28 4.51
CA ILE A 109 -6.25 -16.69 4.72
C ILE A 109 -6.68 -16.86 6.17
N MET A 110 -6.66 -18.09 6.69
CA MET A 110 -7.07 -18.36 8.06
C MET A 110 -6.11 -17.78 9.10
N THR A 111 -4.82 -17.73 8.78
CA THR A 111 -3.81 -17.03 9.59
C THR A 111 -4.11 -15.53 9.65
N GLY A 112 -4.47 -14.91 8.53
CA GLY A 112 -4.88 -13.50 8.47
C GLY A 112 -6.13 -13.21 9.30
N ILE A 113 -7.15 -14.06 9.22
CA ILE A 113 -8.37 -13.95 10.04
C ILE A 113 -8.04 -14.05 11.53
N SER A 114 -7.19 -15.00 11.92
CA SER A 114 -6.74 -15.17 13.32
C SER A 114 -6.02 -13.90 13.81
N GLN A 115 -5.14 -13.32 13.00
CA GLN A 115 -4.44 -12.07 13.34
C GLN A 115 -5.37 -10.87 13.45
N ALA A 116 -6.36 -10.76 12.56
CA ALA A 116 -7.36 -9.70 12.59
C ALA A 116 -8.27 -9.79 13.82
N LYS A 117 -8.46 -10.98 14.40
CA LYS A 117 -9.34 -11.24 15.55
C LYS A 117 -10.78 -10.75 15.30
N SER A 118 -11.24 -10.79 14.06
CA SER A 118 -12.57 -10.37 13.65
C SER A 118 -13.05 -11.15 12.45
N ARG A 119 -14.29 -11.62 12.49
CA ARG A 119 -14.94 -12.37 11.43
C ARG A 119 -15.18 -11.52 10.18
N ASN A 120 -15.50 -10.23 10.35
CA ASN A 120 -15.74 -9.26 9.29
C ASN A 120 -14.49 -8.40 9.01
N ALA A 121 -13.30 -9.01 8.99
CA ALA A 121 -12.05 -8.33 8.72
C ALA A 121 -11.98 -7.78 7.29
N LEU A 122 -11.12 -6.77 7.09
CA LEU A 122 -10.65 -6.41 5.76
C LEU A 122 -9.35 -7.18 5.48
N LEU A 123 -9.38 -8.02 4.45
CA LEU A 123 -8.24 -8.80 4.00
C LEU A 123 -7.57 -8.08 2.82
N LEU A 124 -6.35 -7.60 3.05
CA LEU A 124 -5.53 -7.00 2.01
C LEU A 124 -4.62 -8.08 1.40
N LEU A 125 -4.93 -8.49 0.19
CA LEU A 125 -4.16 -9.44 -0.59
C LEU A 125 -3.14 -8.67 -1.43
N ASP A 126 -1.91 -8.58 -0.94
CA ASP A 126 -0.87 -7.72 -1.52
C ASP A 126 -0.06 -8.48 -2.57
N GLU A 127 0.25 -7.81 -3.69
CA GLU A 127 1.05 -8.32 -4.80
C GLU A 127 0.43 -9.56 -5.51
N ILE A 128 -0.87 -9.48 -5.86
CA ILE A 128 -1.57 -10.57 -6.57
C ILE A 128 -1.00 -10.82 -7.98
N ASP A 129 -0.36 -9.83 -8.58
CA ASP A 129 0.34 -9.91 -9.87
C ASP A 129 1.60 -10.78 -9.83
N LYS A 130 2.06 -11.16 -8.63
CA LYS A 130 3.25 -11.98 -8.42
C LYS A 130 2.93 -13.41 -7.98
N LEU A 131 1.70 -13.85 -8.19
CA LEU A 131 1.34 -15.26 -8.01
C LEU A 131 2.09 -16.09 -9.05
N GLY A 132 2.86 -17.06 -8.57
CA GLY A 132 3.53 -18.03 -9.44
C GLY A 132 2.63 -19.24 -9.66
N GLY A 133 2.58 -19.74 -10.90
CA GLY A 133 2.02 -21.06 -11.19
C GLY A 133 3.17 -22.05 -11.38
N ASP A 134 3.29 -23.02 -10.49
CA ASP A 134 4.23 -24.13 -10.62
C ASP A 134 3.48 -25.45 -10.79
N TYR A 135 4.19 -26.50 -11.20
CA TYR A 135 3.69 -27.86 -11.33
C TYR A 135 3.07 -28.48 -10.05
N LYS A 136 3.17 -27.80 -8.90
CA LYS A 136 2.72 -28.30 -7.60
C LYS A 136 1.34 -27.82 -7.16
N GLY A 137 0.67 -26.99 -7.93
CA GLY A 137 -0.66 -26.49 -7.62
C GLY A 137 -0.92 -25.13 -8.27
N ASP A 138 -2.19 -24.73 -8.29
CA ASP A 138 -2.62 -23.45 -8.83
C ASP A 138 -3.16 -22.55 -7.68
N PRO A 139 -2.31 -21.66 -7.12
CA PRO A 139 -2.77 -20.73 -6.10
C PRO A 139 -3.90 -19.81 -6.58
N SER A 140 -4.01 -19.58 -7.90
CA SER A 140 -5.10 -18.78 -8.47
C SER A 140 -6.45 -19.45 -8.30
N SER A 141 -6.53 -20.77 -8.43
CA SER A 141 -7.76 -21.54 -8.18
C SER A 141 -8.20 -21.45 -6.73
N ALA A 142 -7.24 -21.51 -5.78
CA ALA A 142 -7.55 -21.33 -4.35
C ALA A 142 -8.10 -19.93 -4.07
N LEU A 143 -7.53 -18.90 -4.70
CA LEU A 143 -8.02 -17.52 -4.56
C LEU A 143 -9.38 -17.32 -5.20
N LEU A 144 -9.67 -18.00 -6.31
CA LEU A 144 -11.00 -17.95 -6.93
C LEU A 144 -12.08 -18.39 -5.95
N GLU A 145 -11.86 -19.47 -5.17
CA GLU A 145 -12.82 -19.90 -4.15
C GLU A 145 -12.95 -18.88 -3.00
N VAL A 146 -11.83 -18.30 -2.54
CA VAL A 146 -11.83 -17.28 -1.49
C VAL A 146 -12.60 -16.02 -1.91
N LEU A 147 -12.44 -15.62 -3.18
CA LEU A 147 -12.99 -14.38 -3.71
C LEU A 147 -14.39 -14.57 -4.35
N ASP A 148 -14.83 -15.79 -4.56
CA ASP A 148 -16.15 -16.08 -5.11
C ASP A 148 -17.23 -16.01 -4.01
N SER A 149 -18.12 -15.03 -4.10
CA SER A 149 -19.21 -14.85 -3.15
C SER A 149 -20.17 -16.05 -3.05
N ALA A 150 -20.26 -16.88 -4.09
CA ALA A 150 -21.07 -18.09 -4.07
C ALA A 150 -20.45 -19.24 -3.26
N GLN A 151 -19.12 -19.23 -3.09
CA GLN A 151 -18.36 -20.33 -2.47
C GLN A 151 -17.73 -19.95 -1.13
N ASN A 152 -17.38 -18.67 -0.94
CA ASN A 152 -16.60 -18.21 0.21
C ASN A 152 -17.33 -18.30 1.56
N SER A 153 -18.65 -18.47 1.57
CA SER A 153 -19.43 -18.71 2.80
C SER A 153 -19.13 -20.04 3.48
N SER A 154 -18.52 -20.98 2.75
CA SER A 154 -18.17 -22.31 3.25
C SER A 154 -16.69 -22.66 2.98
N PHE A 155 -15.82 -21.64 3.04
CA PHE A 155 -14.39 -21.83 2.79
C PHE A 155 -13.78 -22.86 3.76
N ARG A 156 -13.03 -23.83 3.23
CA ARG A 156 -12.36 -24.87 4.01
C ARG A 156 -10.85 -24.78 3.86
N ASP A 157 -10.21 -24.48 4.98
CA ASP A 157 -8.77 -24.66 5.13
C ASP A 157 -8.47 -26.14 5.39
N HIS A 158 -7.48 -26.70 4.69
CA HIS A 158 -7.14 -28.12 4.79
C HIS A 158 -6.53 -28.51 6.12
N TYR A 159 -5.96 -27.54 6.87
CA TYR A 159 -5.45 -27.76 8.23
C TYR A 159 -6.58 -27.69 9.27
N ILE A 160 -7.49 -26.74 9.11
CA ILE A 160 -8.56 -26.52 10.10
C ILE A 160 -9.71 -27.51 9.90
N GLU A 161 -10.03 -27.83 8.63
CA GLU A 161 -11.09 -28.76 8.18
C GLU A 161 -12.52 -28.39 8.57
N VAL A 162 -12.71 -27.31 9.31
CA VAL A 162 -14.00 -26.74 9.65
C VAL A 162 -14.31 -25.59 8.68
N PRO A 163 -15.50 -25.54 8.08
CA PRO A 163 -15.86 -24.45 7.19
C PRO A 163 -15.89 -23.12 7.95
N PHE A 164 -15.33 -22.09 7.35
CA PHE A 164 -15.35 -20.72 7.85
C PHE A 164 -16.04 -19.81 6.83
N ASP A 165 -16.96 -18.99 7.31
CA ASP A 165 -17.69 -18.06 6.45
C ASP A 165 -16.89 -16.78 6.23
N LEU A 166 -16.39 -16.59 5.00
CA LEU A 166 -15.66 -15.41 4.55
C LEU A 166 -16.56 -14.35 3.91
N SER A 167 -17.86 -14.59 3.76
CA SER A 167 -18.78 -13.66 3.06
C SER A 167 -18.87 -12.28 3.72
N GLU A 168 -18.61 -12.19 5.01
CA GLU A 168 -18.57 -10.93 5.75
C GLU A 168 -17.25 -10.17 5.61
N CYS A 169 -16.20 -10.82 5.11
CA CYS A 169 -14.92 -10.18 4.88
C CYS A 169 -15.01 -9.20 3.71
N MET A 170 -14.20 -8.15 3.77
CA MET A 170 -13.96 -7.28 2.63
C MET A 170 -12.59 -7.59 2.06
N PHE A 171 -12.50 -7.76 0.76
CA PHE A 171 -11.25 -8.05 0.07
C PHE A 171 -10.77 -6.83 -0.69
N ILE A 172 -9.51 -6.48 -0.50
CA ILE A 172 -8.78 -5.52 -1.33
C ILE A 172 -7.54 -6.21 -1.83
N THR A 173 -7.29 -6.15 -3.13
CA THR A 173 -6.07 -6.68 -3.75
C THR A 173 -5.18 -5.53 -4.20
N THR A 174 -3.88 -5.75 -4.28
CA THR A 174 -2.95 -4.82 -4.90
C THR A 174 -2.13 -5.51 -5.99
N ALA A 175 -1.85 -4.78 -7.05
CA ALA A 175 -1.01 -5.23 -8.14
C ALA A 175 -0.16 -4.07 -8.69
N ASN A 176 0.96 -4.38 -9.34
CA ASN A 176 1.69 -3.37 -10.10
C ASN A 176 1.19 -3.29 -11.54
N THR A 177 0.79 -4.42 -12.12
CA THR A 177 0.21 -4.55 -13.46
C THR A 177 -0.93 -5.57 -13.42
N THR A 178 -1.83 -5.49 -14.39
CA THR A 178 -2.92 -6.47 -14.56
C THR A 178 -2.53 -7.64 -15.47
N ASP A 179 -1.44 -7.50 -16.24
CA ASP A 179 -1.09 -8.41 -17.33
C ASP A 179 -0.83 -9.86 -16.88
N THR A 180 -0.33 -10.02 -15.65
CA THR A 180 0.02 -11.33 -15.07
C THR A 180 -1.11 -11.94 -14.25
N ILE A 181 -2.19 -11.18 -14.00
CA ILE A 181 -3.33 -11.66 -13.22
C ILE A 181 -4.25 -12.49 -14.13
N PRO A 182 -4.61 -13.72 -13.73
CA PRO A 182 -5.57 -14.52 -14.48
C PRO A 182 -6.90 -13.81 -14.72
N ARG A 183 -7.42 -13.86 -15.94
CA ARG A 183 -8.69 -13.21 -16.30
C ARG A 183 -9.85 -13.58 -15.39
N ALA A 184 -9.94 -14.85 -14.99
CA ALA A 184 -10.98 -15.32 -14.08
C ALA A 184 -10.97 -14.61 -12.70
N LEU A 185 -9.82 -14.15 -12.23
CA LEU A 185 -9.70 -13.31 -11.04
C LEU A 185 -10.07 -11.86 -11.35
N LEU A 186 -9.57 -11.30 -12.47
CA LEU A 186 -9.88 -9.92 -12.88
C LEU A 186 -11.37 -9.69 -13.08
N ASP A 187 -12.08 -10.65 -13.67
CA ASP A 187 -13.53 -10.56 -13.93
C ASP A 187 -14.37 -10.44 -12.63
N ARG A 188 -13.79 -10.76 -11.46
CA ARG A 188 -14.42 -10.63 -10.14
C ARG A 188 -14.03 -9.36 -9.40
N MET A 189 -13.09 -8.60 -9.95
CA MET A 189 -12.51 -7.44 -9.27
C MET A 189 -12.90 -6.15 -9.96
N GLU A 190 -13.12 -5.13 -9.18
CA GLU A 190 -13.19 -3.77 -9.66
C GLU A 190 -11.78 -3.17 -9.65
N VAL A 191 -11.23 -2.97 -10.85
CA VAL A 191 -9.88 -2.43 -11.02
C VAL A 191 -9.90 -0.91 -10.88
N ILE A 192 -9.07 -0.40 -9.97
CA ILE A 192 -8.86 1.02 -9.73
C ILE A 192 -7.40 1.33 -10.00
N GLU A 193 -7.13 2.09 -11.05
CA GLU A 193 -5.77 2.45 -11.43
C GLU A 193 -5.26 3.67 -10.67
N LEU A 194 -4.09 3.52 -10.07
CA LEU A 194 -3.35 4.60 -9.42
C LEU A 194 -2.24 5.06 -10.36
N GLY A 195 -2.34 6.29 -10.84
CA GLY A 195 -1.32 6.90 -11.68
C GLY A 195 -0.04 7.27 -10.94
N SER A 196 0.96 7.70 -11.71
CA SER A 196 2.18 8.31 -11.20
C SER A 196 1.89 9.69 -10.63
N TYR A 197 2.67 10.11 -9.64
CA TYR A 197 2.60 11.46 -9.09
C TYR A 197 3.44 12.45 -9.90
N THR A 198 2.90 13.64 -10.09
CA THR A 198 3.68 14.80 -10.57
C THR A 198 4.64 15.27 -9.48
N ASP A 199 5.67 16.02 -9.85
CA ASP A 199 6.65 16.54 -8.88
C ASP A 199 6.01 17.47 -7.85
N GLU A 200 4.97 18.21 -8.23
CA GLU A 200 4.22 19.05 -7.30
C GLU A 200 3.41 18.24 -6.31
N GLU A 201 2.76 17.16 -6.76
CA GLU A 201 2.09 16.23 -5.87
C GLU A 201 3.07 15.54 -4.91
N LYS A 202 4.24 15.10 -5.41
CA LYS A 202 5.30 14.53 -4.55
C LYS A 202 5.77 15.53 -3.50
N LEU A 203 5.90 16.81 -3.84
CA LEU A 203 6.24 17.88 -2.90
C LEU A 203 5.19 18.00 -1.80
N GLN A 204 3.90 18.03 -2.16
CA GLN A 204 2.80 18.13 -1.18
C GLN A 204 2.73 16.88 -0.29
N ILE A 205 2.87 15.70 -0.87
CA ILE A 205 2.92 14.42 -0.13
C ILE A 205 4.10 14.41 0.83
N ALA A 206 5.28 14.85 0.38
CA ALA A 206 6.46 14.94 1.23
C ALA A 206 6.23 15.84 2.44
N LYS A 207 5.66 17.04 2.24
CA LYS A 207 5.40 18.02 3.31
C LYS A 207 4.33 17.58 4.29
N ARG A 208 3.20 17.08 3.78
CA ARG A 208 2.02 16.80 4.60
C ARG A 208 2.11 15.45 5.32
N HIS A 209 2.71 14.44 4.68
CA HIS A 209 2.67 13.06 5.15
C HIS A 209 4.05 12.48 5.45
N LEU A 210 5.00 12.52 4.49
CA LEU A 210 6.24 11.77 4.64
C LEU A 210 7.18 12.39 5.67
N LEU A 211 7.45 13.69 5.59
CA LEU A 211 8.37 14.36 6.50
C LEU A 211 7.89 14.32 7.96
N PRO A 212 6.62 14.65 8.29
CA PRO A 212 6.12 14.51 9.66
C PRO A 212 6.22 13.08 10.19
N LYS A 213 5.90 12.08 9.37
CA LYS A 213 6.01 10.66 9.70
C LYS A 213 7.46 10.28 10.00
N GLN A 214 8.41 10.70 9.15
CA GLN A 214 9.82 10.40 9.33
C GLN A 214 10.41 11.10 10.57
N LEU A 215 10.06 12.35 10.82
CA LEU A 215 10.50 13.06 12.03
C LEU A 215 10.03 12.32 13.29
N THR A 216 8.76 11.93 13.36
CA THR A 216 8.21 11.16 14.49
C THR A 216 8.92 9.83 14.65
N LYS A 217 9.14 9.09 13.54
CA LYS A 217 9.83 7.78 13.54
C LYS A 217 11.27 7.87 14.05
N HIS A 218 11.93 9.00 13.86
CA HIS A 218 13.31 9.24 14.31
C HIS A 218 13.41 10.00 15.63
N GLY A 219 12.29 10.22 16.34
CA GLY A 219 12.26 10.90 17.64
C GLY A 219 12.60 12.39 17.57
N ILE A 220 12.43 13.02 16.41
CA ILE A 220 12.78 14.44 16.21
C ILE A 220 11.52 15.31 16.31
N ALA A 221 11.53 16.28 17.19
CA ALA A 221 10.44 17.25 17.28
C ALA A 221 10.35 18.09 15.99
N LYS A 222 9.14 18.27 15.46
CA LYS A 222 8.89 19.02 14.20
C LYS A 222 9.48 20.43 14.21
N SER A 223 9.56 21.08 15.36
CA SER A 223 10.14 22.43 15.54
C SER A 223 11.66 22.49 15.33
N ARG A 224 12.37 21.34 15.49
CA ARG A 224 13.83 21.27 15.42
C ARG A 224 14.38 21.16 13.99
N VAL A 225 13.60 20.68 13.05
CA VAL A 225 14.03 20.50 11.64
C VAL A 225 13.08 21.28 10.73
N ARG A 226 13.65 22.10 9.87
CA ARG A 226 12.95 22.74 8.75
C ARG A 226 13.59 22.31 7.45
N LEU A 227 12.84 21.64 6.62
CA LEU A 227 13.20 21.30 5.24
C LEU A 227 12.45 22.29 4.34
N THR A 228 13.19 23.03 3.50
CA THR A 228 12.57 24.01 2.59
C THR A 228 11.96 23.31 1.37
N ASP A 229 11.03 23.96 0.70
CA ASP A 229 10.40 23.44 -0.51
C ASP A 229 11.45 23.20 -1.61
N ASP A 230 12.42 24.10 -1.74
CA ASP A 230 13.55 23.96 -2.68
C ASP A 230 14.36 22.69 -2.40
N ALA A 231 14.62 22.39 -1.11
CA ALA A 231 15.33 21.16 -0.76
C ALA A 231 14.52 19.90 -1.11
N ILE A 232 13.20 19.92 -0.93
CA ILE A 232 12.35 18.78 -1.33
C ILE A 232 12.32 18.65 -2.85
N ARG A 233 12.17 19.74 -3.59
CA ARG A 233 12.24 19.72 -5.07
C ARG A 233 13.58 19.18 -5.56
N GLU A 234 14.67 19.60 -4.93
CA GLU A 234 16.01 19.10 -5.22
C GLU A 234 16.12 17.59 -4.96
N ILE A 235 15.52 17.08 -3.85
CA ILE A 235 15.49 15.64 -3.59
C ILE A 235 14.72 14.93 -4.70
N ILE A 236 13.56 15.44 -5.10
CA ILE A 236 12.73 14.85 -6.15
C ILE A 236 13.49 14.79 -7.47
N ALA A 237 14.09 15.90 -7.90
CA ALA A 237 14.75 16.02 -9.19
C ALA A 237 16.10 15.29 -9.26
N CYS A 238 16.93 15.39 -8.20
CA CYS A 238 18.33 14.99 -8.26
C CYS A 238 18.66 13.71 -7.50
N TYR A 239 17.77 13.21 -6.65
CA TYR A 239 18.03 12.01 -5.83
C TYR A 239 17.02 10.89 -6.05
N THR A 240 15.91 11.16 -6.75
CA THR A 240 14.88 10.16 -7.03
C THR A 240 14.52 10.12 -8.53
N ARG A 241 14.30 8.92 -9.07
CA ARG A 241 13.66 8.67 -10.37
C ARG A 241 12.64 7.58 -10.19
N GLU A 242 11.42 7.96 -9.81
CA GLU A 242 10.35 7.00 -9.54
C GLU A 242 8.96 7.60 -9.82
N SER A 243 8.02 6.75 -10.18
CA SER A 243 6.63 7.13 -10.39
C SER A 243 5.88 7.44 -9.08
N GLY A 244 6.27 6.79 -8.00
CA GLY A 244 5.71 6.97 -6.66
C GLY A 244 6.56 7.85 -5.75
N VAL A 245 6.50 7.57 -4.45
CA VAL A 245 7.21 8.33 -3.38
C VAL A 245 8.04 7.45 -2.44
N ARG A 246 8.31 6.19 -2.83
CA ARG A 246 9.02 5.24 -1.95
C ARG A 246 10.49 5.61 -1.76
N THR A 247 11.17 6.00 -2.83
CA THR A 247 12.57 6.45 -2.76
C THR A 247 12.64 7.81 -2.09
N LEU A 248 11.71 8.73 -2.38
CA LEU A 248 11.58 10.01 -1.71
C LEU A 248 11.44 9.83 -0.19
N GLU A 249 10.59 8.91 0.28
CA GLU A 249 10.47 8.60 1.71
C GLU A 249 11.80 8.10 2.30
N ARG A 250 12.56 7.29 1.56
CA ARG A 250 13.88 6.78 1.98
C ARG A 250 14.93 7.89 2.09
N GLU A 251 14.96 8.81 1.14
CA GLU A 251 15.88 9.96 1.18
C GLU A 251 15.52 10.93 2.31
N LEU A 252 14.23 11.22 2.53
CA LEU A 252 13.78 11.99 3.69
C LEU A 252 14.17 11.30 5.02
N ALA A 253 14.06 9.98 5.11
CA ALA A 253 14.52 9.23 6.27
C ALA A 253 16.05 9.34 6.45
N ALA A 254 16.83 9.35 5.36
CA ALA A 254 18.27 9.54 5.41
C ALA A 254 18.63 10.94 5.96
N VAL A 255 17.95 11.97 5.50
CA VAL A 255 18.08 13.34 6.04
C VAL A 255 17.76 13.36 7.53
N CYS A 256 16.65 12.75 7.95
CA CYS A 256 16.26 12.70 9.36
C CYS A 256 17.30 11.98 10.24
N ARG A 257 17.88 10.85 9.77
CA ARG A 257 18.96 10.16 10.51
C ARG A 257 20.19 11.04 10.70
N LYS A 258 20.61 11.79 9.68
CA LYS A 258 21.74 12.72 9.80
C LYS A 258 21.44 13.91 10.70
N CYS A 259 20.18 14.38 10.69
CA CYS A 259 19.75 15.39 11.68
C CYS A 259 19.79 14.84 13.11
N ALA A 260 19.31 13.61 13.31
CA ALA A 260 19.36 12.96 14.63
C ALA A 260 20.80 12.84 15.13
N MET A 261 21.74 12.45 14.27
CA MET A 261 23.17 12.39 14.63
C MET A 261 23.68 13.75 15.13
N ARG A 262 23.38 14.85 14.43
CA ARG A 262 23.81 16.20 14.85
C ARG A 262 23.15 16.66 16.16
N PHE A 263 21.97 16.13 16.49
CA PHE A 263 21.29 16.50 17.73
C PHE A 263 21.82 15.77 18.98
N VAL A 264 22.65 14.75 18.80
CA VAL A 264 23.32 14.01 19.91
C VAL A 264 24.81 14.31 20.03
N GLU A 265 25.35 15.22 19.19
CA GLU A 265 26.71 15.72 19.33
C GLU A 265 26.89 16.55 20.62
N GLU A 266 28.12 16.79 21.08
CA GLU A 266 28.40 17.53 22.31
C GLU A 266 27.82 18.95 22.35
N ASN A 267 27.76 19.64 21.19
CA ASN A 267 27.17 20.97 21.03
C ASN A 267 26.00 20.93 20.01
N PRO A 268 24.82 20.40 20.40
CA PRO A 268 23.74 20.21 19.49
C PRO A 268 23.08 21.52 19.07
N PRO A 269 22.80 21.71 17.76
CA PRO A 269 22.10 22.91 17.32
C PRO A 269 20.65 22.89 17.82
N LYS A 270 20.12 24.06 18.18
CA LYS A 270 18.71 24.20 18.60
C LYS A 270 17.76 23.82 17.47
N ARG A 271 18.12 24.18 16.24
CA ARG A 271 17.33 23.94 15.01
C ARG A 271 18.24 23.73 13.82
N LEU A 272 17.86 22.82 12.93
CA LEU A 272 18.50 22.60 11.62
C LEU A 272 17.57 23.07 10.50
N THR A 273 18.10 23.92 9.61
CA THR A 273 17.42 24.30 8.37
C THR A 273 18.16 23.67 7.20
N ILE A 274 17.44 22.91 6.41
CA ILE A 274 17.96 22.20 5.22
C ILE A 274 17.39 22.88 4.00
N THR A 275 18.28 23.37 3.15
CA THR A 275 18.00 24.06 1.88
C THR A 275 18.60 23.29 0.73
N GLY A 276 18.22 23.57 -0.50
CA GLY A 276 18.84 22.95 -1.68
C GLY A 276 20.36 23.08 -1.67
N SER A 277 20.89 24.25 -1.29
CA SER A 277 22.34 24.51 -1.27
C SER A 277 23.15 23.70 -0.26
N ASN A 278 22.55 23.24 0.83
CA ASN A 278 23.25 22.46 1.84
C ASN A 278 22.85 20.97 1.88
N LEU A 279 21.98 20.56 0.97
CA LEU A 279 21.41 19.21 0.90
C LEU A 279 22.50 18.14 0.67
N GLU A 280 23.52 18.45 -0.12
CA GLU A 280 24.64 17.54 -0.38
C GLU A 280 25.40 17.10 0.89
N LYS A 281 25.41 17.93 1.94
CA LYS A 281 25.99 17.57 3.26
C LYS A 281 25.19 16.44 3.94
N PHE A 282 23.91 16.25 3.54
CA PHE A 282 23.02 15.24 4.09
C PHE A 282 22.87 14.00 3.19
N LEU A 283 22.84 14.17 1.87
CA LEU A 283 22.58 13.07 0.94
C LEU A 283 23.78 12.66 0.09
N GLY A 284 24.86 13.46 0.13
CA GLY A 284 26.01 13.32 -0.76
C GLY A 284 25.77 13.96 -2.14
N PRO A 285 26.65 13.71 -3.11
CA PRO A 285 26.52 14.33 -4.42
C PRO A 285 25.22 13.93 -5.11
N ARG A 286 24.75 14.80 -6.01
CA ARG A 286 23.58 14.57 -6.84
C ARG A 286 23.75 13.28 -7.63
N ARG A 287 22.71 12.44 -7.64
CA ARG A 287 22.72 11.16 -8.39
C ARG A 287 22.23 11.32 -9.81
N PHE A 288 21.32 12.27 -10.01
CA PHE A 288 20.77 12.61 -11.31
C PHE A 288 20.99 14.09 -11.55
N LEU A 289 21.52 14.42 -12.72
CA LEU A 289 21.55 15.80 -13.19
C LEU A 289 20.21 16.09 -13.86
N PRO A 290 19.60 17.24 -13.62
CA PRO A 290 18.46 17.67 -14.43
C PRO A 290 18.90 17.66 -15.91
N ASP A 291 18.02 17.18 -16.78
CA ASP A 291 18.23 17.28 -18.21
C ASP A 291 18.23 18.79 -18.55
N GLU A 292 19.39 19.41 -18.56
CA GLU A 292 19.55 20.77 -19.05
C GLU A 292 19.32 20.72 -20.55
N MET A 293 18.14 21.08 -21.01
CA MET A 293 17.96 21.42 -22.41
C MET A 293 18.91 22.57 -22.72
N PRO A 294 19.76 22.45 -23.74
CA PRO A 294 20.62 23.55 -24.15
C PRO A 294 19.72 24.77 -24.40
N GLN A 295 19.94 25.85 -23.64
CA GLN A 295 19.18 27.10 -23.78
C GLN A 295 19.52 27.87 -25.06
N ALA A 296 20.51 27.42 -25.83
CA ALA A 296 20.93 28.00 -27.08
C ALA A 296 21.24 26.92 -28.11
N ASP A 297 21.01 27.23 -29.38
CA ASP A 297 21.37 26.37 -30.49
C ASP A 297 22.87 26.05 -30.48
N GLN A 298 23.21 24.78 -30.39
CA GLN A 298 24.60 24.31 -30.47
C GLN A 298 24.81 23.61 -31.80
N VAL A 299 25.82 24.05 -32.55
CA VAL A 299 26.18 23.44 -33.84
C VAL A 299 26.62 21.98 -33.59
N GLY A 300 25.96 21.05 -34.25
CA GLY A 300 26.24 19.61 -34.13
C GLY A 300 25.46 18.87 -33.05
N LEU A 301 24.51 19.51 -32.32
CA LEU A 301 23.61 18.89 -31.36
C LEU A 301 22.20 18.86 -31.94
N VAL A 302 21.61 17.68 -32.01
CA VAL A 302 20.22 17.47 -32.42
C VAL A 302 19.50 16.68 -31.31
N THR A 303 18.37 17.21 -30.84
CA THR A 303 17.51 16.48 -29.90
C THR A 303 16.76 15.40 -30.66
N GLY A 304 17.10 14.13 -30.40
CA GLY A 304 16.35 12.99 -30.92
C GLY A 304 15.05 12.82 -30.13
N LEU A 305 13.92 12.67 -30.84
CA LEU A 305 12.69 12.15 -30.27
C LEU A 305 12.77 10.62 -30.31
N ALA A 306 12.72 9.96 -29.17
CA ALA A 306 12.63 8.50 -29.02
C ALA A 306 11.24 8.10 -28.57
#